data_257675236c4fcffefab4183959801493
#
_entry.id   257675236c4fcffefab4183959801493
#
_cell.length_a   1.000
_cell.length_b   1.000
_cell.length_c   1.000
_cell.angle_alpha   90.00
_cell.angle_beta   90.00
_cell.angle_gamma   90.00
#
_symmetry.space_group_name_H-M   'P 1'
#
loop_
_entity.id
_entity.type
_entity.pdbx_description
1 polymer ?
#
loop_
_entity_poly.entity_id
_entity_poly.type
_entity_poly.pdbx_seq_one_letter_code
_entity_poly.pdbx_strand_id
1 'polypeptide(L)'
;MCQSDEMSEPTPTRLCVYCGSNSGTSPAFAAVAARLGTALANRGIGLVFGGGRVGLMGITADAAMQAGGEVIGVITERLVGAEVAHRELTRLEVVATMHDRKARLSELADGFVVMPGGFGTVDEFAEMLTWNQLGLLAKPVVLLDVDGFWEPMLTWMDKAVEFGFVRPAHRMLAQRALSVDEAIAMATSPVPDTPHKWLDRDATPARGVPEQL
;
A
#
# COMPACT_ATOMS: atom_id res chain seq x y z
N MET A 1 -1.55 -34.77 33.09
CA MET A 1 -1.16 -33.39 32.87
C MET A 1 -1.46 -33.06 31.43
N CYS A 2 -2.67 -32.51 31.20
CA CYS A 2 -3.05 -32.01 29.87
C CYS A 2 -2.46 -30.61 29.73
N GLN A 3 -1.52 -30.44 28.78
CA GLN A 3 -1.15 -29.12 28.30
C GLN A 3 -2.32 -28.61 27.46
N SER A 4 -2.98 -27.56 27.92
CA SER A 4 -3.92 -26.77 27.14
C SER A 4 -3.09 -26.06 26.06
N ASP A 5 -3.24 -26.47 24.79
CA ASP A 5 -2.85 -25.67 23.64
C ASP A 5 -3.60 -24.34 23.76
N GLU A 6 -2.94 -23.29 24.17
CA GLU A 6 -3.42 -21.91 24.00
C GLU A 6 -3.47 -21.66 22.48
N MET A 7 -4.66 -21.83 21.91
CA MET A 7 -4.96 -21.32 20.58
C MET A 7 -4.77 -19.79 20.61
N SER A 8 -3.64 -19.32 20.11
CA SER A 8 -3.43 -17.89 19.89
C SER A 8 -4.56 -17.37 18.99
N GLU A 9 -5.29 -16.34 19.47
CA GLU A 9 -6.29 -15.68 18.64
C GLU A 9 -5.64 -15.25 17.31
N PRO A 10 -6.31 -15.46 16.17
CA PRO A 10 -5.76 -15.06 14.89
C PRO A 10 -5.48 -13.55 14.91
N THR A 11 -4.27 -13.17 14.54
CA THR A 11 -3.89 -11.75 14.44
C THR A 11 -4.86 -11.07 13.46
N PRO A 12 -5.50 -9.95 13.86
CA PRO A 12 -6.45 -9.29 12.98
C PRO A 12 -5.76 -8.83 11.70
N THR A 13 -6.44 -9.02 10.57
CA THR A 13 -5.97 -8.54 9.27
C THR A 13 -5.79 -7.03 9.29
N ARG A 14 -4.68 -6.53 8.74
CA ARG A 14 -4.38 -5.11 8.65
C ARG A 14 -4.07 -4.70 7.21
N LEU A 15 -4.61 -3.58 6.76
CA LEU A 15 -4.27 -2.98 5.47
C LEU A 15 -3.50 -1.68 5.67
N CYS A 16 -2.40 -1.55 4.93
CA CYS A 16 -1.68 -0.28 4.86
C CYS A 16 -2.33 0.60 3.79
N VAL A 17 -2.59 1.86 4.14
CA VAL A 17 -3.12 2.86 3.21
C VAL A 17 -2.07 3.92 2.93
N TYR A 18 -1.65 4.02 1.66
CA TYR A 18 -0.81 5.08 1.14
C TYR A 18 -1.70 6.13 0.46
N CYS A 19 -1.58 7.38 0.83
CA CYS A 19 -2.38 8.47 0.28
C CYS A 19 -1.73 9.84 0.48
N GLY A 20 -2.32 10.87 -0.13
CA GLY A 20 -1.79 12.23 -0.05
C GLY A 20 -1.81 12.83 1.34
N SER A 21 -0.73 13.55 1.71
CA SER A 21 -0.68 14.47 2.86
C SER A 21 -1.49 15.77 2.61
N ASN A 22 -2.05 15.94 1.42
CA ASN A 22 -3.03 16.96 1.05
C ASN A 22 -4.33 16.27 0.60
N SER A 23 -5.46 16.95 0.74
CA SER A 23 -6.78 16.40 0.37
C SER A 23 -7.05 16.45 -1.14
N GLY A 24 -6.19 17.11 -1.93
CA GLY A 24 -6.46 17.40 -3.33
C GLY A 24 -7.55 18.47 -3.52
N THR A 25 -7.94 18.69 -4.76
CA THR A 25 -8.90 19.75 -5.13
C THR A 25 -10.33 19.22 -5.30
N SER A 26 -10.51 17.91 -5.53
CA SER A 26 -11.83 17.29 -5.64
C SER A 26 -12.33 16.83 -4.27
N PRO A 27 -13.57 17.16 -3.89
CA PRO A 27 -14.18 16.65 -2.66
C PRO A 27 -14.38 15.13 -2.67
N ALA A 28 -14.37 14.50 -3.84
CA ALA A 28 -14.47 13.05 -3.99
C ALA A 28 -13.32 12.32 -3.28
N PHE A 29 -12.10 12.88 -3.30
CA PHE A 29 -10.94 12.26 -2.64
C PHE A 29 -11.15 12.14 -1.13
N ALA A 30 -11.59 13.22 -0.48
CA ALA A 30 -11.87 13.23 0.95
C ALA A 30 -13.05 12.30 1.31
N ALA A 31 -14.09 12.29 0.49
CA ALA A 31 -15.25 11.42 0.69
C ALA A 31 -14.87 9.92 0.60
N VAL A 32 -14.04 9.55 -0.37
CA VAL A 32 -13.56 8.17 -0.52
C VAL A 32 -12.61 7.79 0.60
N ALA A 33 -11.74 8.70 1.07
CA ALA A 33 -10.86 8.48 2.20
C ALA A 33 -11.64 8.17 3.49
N ALA A 34 -12.66 8.97 3.80
CA ALA A 34 -13.53 8.73 4.95
C ALA A 34 -14.29 7.40 4.84
N ARG A 35 -14.82 7.08 3.65
CA ARG A 35 -15.49 5.80 3.40
C ARG A 35 -14.54 4.61 3.58
N LEU A 36 -13.30 4.71 3.12
CA LEU A 36 -12.31 3.66 3.28
C LEU A 36 -12.02 3.40 4.75
N GLY A 37 -11.73 4.45 5.54
CA GLY A 37 -11.48 4.32 6.98
C GLY A 37 -12.65 3.66 7.72
N THR A 38 -13.86 4.15 7.50
CA THR A 38 -15.09 3.57 8.08
C THR A 38 -15.31 2.12 7.65
N ALA A 39 -15.06 1.80 6.37
CA ALA A 39 -15.27 0.47 5.83
C ALA A 39 -14.28 -0.57 6.38
N LEU A 40 -13.03 -0.17 6.61
CA LEU A 40 -12.02 -1.01 7.27
C LEU A 40 -12.46 -1.34 8.70
N ALA A 41 -12.79 -0.34 9.50
CA ALA A 41 -13.22 -0.51 10.88
C ALA A 41 -14.45 -1.42 10.99
N ASN A 42 -15.47 -1.20 10.17
CA ASN A 42 -16.70 -2.01 10.16
C ASN A 42 -16.48 -3.48 9.79
N ARG A 43 -15.33 -3.80 9.15
CA ARG A 43 -14.94 -5.17 8.81
C ARG A 43 -13.95 -5.79 9.80
N GLY A 44 -13.59 -5.07 10.86
CA GLY A 44 -12.57 -5.50 11.83
C GLY A 44 -11.17 -5.55 11.23
N ILE A 45 -10.92 -4.79 10.15
CA ILE A 45 -9.61 -4.69 9.50
C ILE A 45 -8.88 -3.47 10.08
N GLY A 46 -7.69 -3.71 10.64
CA GLY A 46 -6.85 -2.63 11.17
C GLY A 46 -6.30 -1.75 10.06
N LEU A 47 -6.24 -0.44 10.30
CA LEU A 47 -5.61 0.54 9.43
C LEU A 47 -4.15 0.76 9.84
N VAL A 48 -3.22 0.58 8.91
CA VAL A 48 -1.81 0.99 9.03
C VAL A 48 -1.56 2.14 8.06
N PHE A 49 -0.84 3.19 8.49
CA PHE A 49 -0.59 4.35 7.63
C PHE A 49 0.61 5.19 8.09
N GLY A 50 0.94 6.24 7.36
CA GLY A 50 2.09 7.10 7.60
C GLY A 50 2.06 8.00 8.84
N GLY A 51 1.05 7.89 9.71
CA GLY A 51 1.00 8.56 11.01
C GLY A 51 0.71 10.07 10.99
N GLY A 52 0.51 10.68 9.82
CA GLY A 52 0.22 12.11 9.68
C GLY A 52 -1.26 12.45 9.89
N ARG A 53 -1.54 13.61 10.53
CA ARG A 53 -2.92 14.08 10.79
C ARG A 53 -3.53 14.88 9.63
N VAL A 54 -2.77 15.16 8.58
CA VAL A 54 -3.16 16.07 7.50
C VAL A 54 -3.60 15.34 6.23
N GLY A 55 -4.38 16.03 5.40
CA GLY A 55 -4.82 15.53 4.10
C GLY A 55 -5.66 14.26 4.17
N LEU A 56 -5.54 13.41 3.16
CA LEU A 56 -6.29 12.16 3.08
C LEU A 56 -5.86 11.18 4.18
N MET A 57 -4.62 11.25 4.66
CA MET A 57 -4.14 10.42 5.77
C MET A 57 -4.96 10.66 7.04
N GLY A 58 -5.09 11.92 7.47
CA GLY A 58 -5.87 12.28 8.65
C GLY A 58 -7.34 11.90 8.50
N ILE A 59 -7.95 12.20 7.34
CA ILE A 59 -9.35 11.87 7.07
C ILE A 59 -9.61 10.36 7.17
N THR A 60 -8.74 9.53 6.61
CA THR A 60 -8.90 8.07 6.67
C THR A 60 -8.75 7.55 8.10
N ALA A 61 -7.74 8.05 8.83
CA ALA A 61 -7.48 7.66 10.21
C ALA A 61 -8.61 8.08 11.15
N ASP A 62 -9.07 9.35 11.07
CA ASP A 62 -10.18 9.88 11.85
C ASP A 62 -11.47 9.06 11.63
N ALA A 63 -11.78 8.74 10.37
CA ALA A 63 -12.97 7.95 10.04
C ALA A 63 -12.90 6.51 10.57
N ALA A 64 -11.72 5.88 10.50
CA ALA A 64 -11.52 4.55 11.08
C ALA A 64 -11.64 4.56 12.61
N MET A 65 -11.03 5.54 13.27
CA MET A 65 -11.13 5.74 14.73
C MET A 65 -12.59 5.99 15.19
N GLN A 66 -13.31 6.87 14.48
CA GLN A 66 -14.71 7.18 14.77
C GLN A 66 -15.62 5.95 14.64
N ALA A 67 -15.29 5.04 13.75
CA ALA A 67 -15.99 3.77 13.58
C ALA A 67 -15.49 2.66 14.54
N GLY A 68 -14.59 2.96 15.48
CA GLY A 68 -14.10 2.02 16.49
C GLY A 68 -13.01 1.06 15.99
N GLY A 69 -12.35 1.36 14.87
CA GLY A 69 -11.30 0.52 14.28
C GLY A 69 -9.93 0.70 14.95
N GLU A 70 -9.08 -0.33 14.82
CA GLU A 70 -7.65 -0.23 15.16
C GLU A 70 -6.93 0.65 14.12
N VAL A 71 -6.16 1.64 14.60
CA VAL A 71 -5.37 2.52 13.73
C VAL A 71 -3.93 2.63 14.23
N ILE A 72 -2.98 2.23 13.39
CA ILE A 72 -1.55 2.24 13.67
C ILE A 72 -0.85 3.20 12.71
N GLY A 73 -0.23 4.25 13.26
CA GLY A 73 0.61 5.16 12.50
C GLY A 73 2.09 4.82 12.65
N VAL A 74 2.86 4.95 11.56
CA VAL A 74 4.33 4.87 11.61
C VAL A 74 4.92 6.15 11.04
N ILE A 75 5.69 6.88 11.85
CA ILE A 75 6.23 8.20 11.49
C ILE A 75 7.70 8.28 11.88
N THR A 76 8.49 9.11 11.16
CA THR A 76 9.87 9.36 11.56
C THR A 76 9.96 10.50 12.58
N GLU A 77 10.98 10.48 13.43
CA GLU A 77 11.28 11.56 14.41
C GLU A 77 11.27 12.94 13.72
N ARG A 78 11.87 13.04 12.54
CA ARG A 78 11.92 14.29 11.76
C ARG A 78 10.54 14.81 11.37
N LEU A 79 9.61 13.93 11.03
CA LEU A 79 8.26 14.30 10.59
C LEU A 79 7.31 14.57 11.77
N VAL A 80 7.60 14.04 12.97
CA VAL A 80 6.83 14.36 14.18
C VAL A 80 6.78 15.86 14.44
N GLY A 81 7.85 16.61 14.12
CA GLY A 81 7.91 18.05 14.29
C GLY A 81 7.41 18.87 13.10
N ALA A 82 7.47 18.33 11.89
CA ALA A 82 7.13 19.02 10.64
C ALA A 82 5.71 18.73 10.15
N GLU A 83 5.26 17.49 10.31
CA GLU A 83 3.88 17.06 10.10
C GLU A 83 3.25 16.87 11.47
N VAL A 84 2.09 17.46 11.69
CA VAL A 84 1.35 17.26 12.93
C VAL A 84 1.03 15.77 13.04
N ALA A 85 1.84 15.02 13.79
CA ALA A 85 1.60 13.60 14.06
C ALA A 85 0.19 13.41 14.66
N HIS A 86 -0.52 12.41 14.21
CA HIS A 86 -1.82 12.07 14.75
C HIS A 86 -1.65 11.37 16.11
N ARG A 87 -1.96 12.08 17.21
CA ARG A 87 -1.68 11.61 18.58
C ARG A 87 -2.79 10.79 19.21
N GLU A 88 -3.96 10.73 18.57
CA GLU A 88 -5.16 10.07 19.11
C GLU A 88 -5.35 8.64 18.54
N LEU A 89 -4.32 8.09 17.89
CA LEU A 89 -4.34 6.75 17.30
C LEU A 89 -4.37 5.65 18.35
N THR A 90 -4.81 4.46 17.98
CA THR A 90 -4.63 3.25 18.80
C THR A 90 -3.16 3.05 19.14
N ARG A 91 -2.26 3.27 18.16
CA ARG A 91 -0.80 3.21 18.35
C ARG A 91 -0.08 4.12 17.35
N LEU A 92 0.92 4.86 17.84
CA LEU A 92 1.85 5.61 17.01
C LEU A 92 3.27 5.10 17.25
N GLU A 93 3.91 4.58 16.22
CA GLU A 93 5.30 4.14 16.23
C GLU A 93 6.18 5.23 15.62
N VAL A 94 7.21 5.65 16.38
CA VAL A 94 8.20 6.62 15.91
C VAL A 94 9.49 5.88 15.57
N VAL A 95 9.99 6.07 14.36
CA VAL A 95 11.19 5.39 13.83
C VAL A 95 12.25 6.40 13.40
N ALA A 96 13.50 5.96 13.26
CA ALA A 96 14.61 6.86 13.00
C ALA A 96 14.66 7.34 11.54
N THR A 97 14.46 6.44 10.57
CA THR A 97 14.68 6.74 9.15
C THR A 97 13.44 6.49 8.29
N MET A 98 13.43 7.04 7.06
CA MET A 98 12.37 6.74 6.08
C MET A 98 12.40 5.27 5.62
N HIS A 99 13.56 4.63 5.62
CA HIS A 99 13.67 3.19 5.30
C HIS A 99 13.01 2.35 6.40
N ASP A 100 13.31 2.63 7.68
CA ASP A 100 12.66 1.95 8.80
C ASP A 100 11.15 2.13 8.77
N ARG A 101 10.68 3.34 8.43
CA ARG A 101 9.25 3.65 8.31
C ARG A 101 8.59 2.78 7.24
N LYS A 102 9.13 2.74 6.02
CA LYS A 102 8.56 1.95 4.92
C LYS A 102 8.63 0.45 5.20
N ALA A 103 9.73 -0.04 5.74
CA ALA A 103 9.86 -1.43 6.18
C ALA A 103 8.81 -1.77 7.25
N ARG A 104 8.66 -0.91 8.26
CA ARG A 104 7.71 -1.13 9.35
C ARG A 104 6.25 -1.11 8.89
N LEU A 105 5.88 -0.20 8.00
CA LEU A 105 4.55 -0.18 7.36
C LEU A 105 4.26 -1.50 6.63
N SER A 106 5.25 -1.99 5.90
CA SER A 106 5.15 -3.26 5.17
C SER A 106 5.04 -4.47 6.10
N GLU A 107 5.78 -4.50 7.21
CA GLU A 107 5.72 -5.59 8.20
C GLU A 107 4.34 -5.71 8.86
N LEU A 108 3.76 -4.57 9.21
CA LEU A 108 2.49 -4.49 9.95
C LEU A 108 1.26 -4.83 9.12
N ALA A 109 1.34 -4.73 7.80
CA ALA A 109 0.21 -4.87 6.89
C ALA A 109 0.19 -6.23 6.18
N ASP A 110 -0.99 -6.73 5.87
CA ASP A 110 -1.22 -7.94 5.05
C ASP A 110 -1.47 -7.60 3.57
N GLY A 111 -1.76 -6.33 3.27
CA GLY A 111 -1.98 -5.81 1.93
C GLY A 111 -1.97 -4.29 1.91
N PHE A 112 -2.01 -3.71 0.71
CA PHE A 112 -1.87 -2.27 0.50
C PHE A 112 -3.01 -1.72 -0.35
N VAL A 113 -3.57 -0.59 0.10
CA VAL A 113 -4.49 0.24 -0.69
C VAL A 113 -3.82 1.59 -0.93
N VAL A 114 -3.72 1.96 -2.20
CA VAL A 114 -3.06 3.19 -2.63
C VAL A 114 -4.11 4.15 -3.19
N MET A 115 -4.40 5.18 -2.45
CA MET A 115 -5.31 6.26 -2.85
C MET A 115 -4.56 7.37 -3.59
N PRO A 116 -5.27 8.32 -4.22
CA PRO A 116 -4.65 9.51 -4.80
C PRO A 116 -3.67 10.20 -3.85
N GLY A 117 -2.52 10.62 -4.39
CA GLY A 117 -1.47 11.25 -3.60
C GLY A 117 -0.33 11.81 -4.45
N GLY A 118 0.71 12.30 -3.79
CA GLY A 118 1.88 12.90 -4.42
C GLY A 118 3.06 11.93 -4.54
N PHE A 119 4.27 12.51 -4.62
CA PHE A 119 5.51 11.75 -4.80
C PHE A 119 5.77 10.71 -3.71
N GLY A 120 5.45 11.01 -2.44
CA GLY A 120 5.60 10.03 -1.36
C GLY A 120 4.71 8.81 -1.56
N THR A 121 3.46 9.00 -1.99
CA THR A 121 2.52 7.92 -2.30
C THR A 121 3.01 7.06 -3.47
N VAL A 122 3.57 7.70 -4.51
CA VAL A 122 4.15 7.00 -5.67
C VAL A 122 5.41 6.23 -5.28
N ASP A 123 6.27 6.79 -4.43
CA ASP A 123 7.48 6.14 -3.91
C ASP A 123 7.12 4.87 -3.12
N GLU A 124 6.20 4.98 -2.16
CA GLU A 124 5.71 3.85 -1.37
C GLU A 124 5.06 2.76 -2.26
N PHE A 125 4.23 3.16 -3.22
CA PHE A 125 3.60 2.25 -4.19
C PHE A 125 4.64 1.50 -5.04
N ALA A 126 5.58 2.22 -5.65
CA ALA A 126 6.60 1.65 -6.52
C ALA A 126 7.54 0.70 -5.74
N GLU A 127 7.83 1.01 -4.48
CA GLU A 127 8.65 0.14 -3.63
C GLU A 127 7.94 -1.19 -3.33
N MET A 128 6.64 -1.17 -3.00
CA MET A 128 5.88 -2.40 -2.75
C MET A 128 5.76 -3.28 -4.00
N LEU A 129 5.58 -2.68 -5.18
CA LEU A 129 5.61 -3.42 -6.43
C LEU A 129 6.99 -4.03 -6.71
N THR A 130 8.05 -3.27 -6.45
CA THR A 130 9.43 -3.74 -6.63
C THR A 130 9.73 -4.91 -5.69
N TRP A 131 9.33 -4.84 -4.43
CA TRP A 131 9.55 -5.92 -3.46
C TRP A 131 8.75 -7.18 -3.81
N ASN A 132 7.51 -7.04 -4.28
CA ASN A 132 6.73 -8.16 -4.82
C ASN A 132 7.42 -8.78 -6.05
N GLN A 133 7.87 -7.95 -7.00
CA GLN A 133 8.58 -8.41 -8.22
C GLN A 133 9.87 -9.17 -7.91
N LEU A 134 10.56 -8.79 -6.83
CA LEU A 134 11.80 -9.43 -6.38
C LEU A 134 11.55 -10.65 -5.48
N GLY A 135 10.30 -10.93 -5.11
CA GLY A 135 9.96 -12.00 -4.17
C GLY A 135 10.33 -11.71 -2.72
N LEU A 136 10.60 -10.44 -2.39
CA LEU A 136 10.85 -9.98 -1.02
C LEU A 136 9.55 -9.75 -0.25
N LEU A 137 8.44 -9.62 -0.96
CA LEU A 137 7.11 -9.42 -0.45
C LEU A 137 6.12 -10.30 -1.24
N ALA A 138 5.07 -10.77 -0.59
CA ALA A 138 3.96 -11.49 -1.22
C ALA A 138 2.63 -10.93 -0.68
N LYS A 139 2.38 -9.63 -0.92
CA LYS A 139 1.22 -8.91 -0.41
C LYS A 139 0.53 -8.12 -1.52
N PRO A 140 -0.82 -8.15 -1.62
CA PRO A 140 -1.55 -7.45 -2.68
C PRO A 140 -1.35 -5.93 -2.60
N VAL A 141 -1.26 -5.28 -3.76
CA VAL A 141 -1.14 -3.83 -3.90
C VAL A 141 -2.23 -3.33 -4.85
N VAL A 142 -3.15 -2.53 -4.33
CA VAL A 142 -4.36 -2.10 -5.03
C VAL A 142 -4.42 -0.58 -5.12
N LEU A 143 -4.46 -0.06 -6.34
CA LEU A 143 -4.75 1.35 -6.62
C LEU A 143 -6.26 1.58 -6.52
N LEU A 144 -6.72 2.29 -5.48
CA LEU A 144 -8.09 2.77 -5.39
C LEU A 144 -8.22 4.03 -6.24
N ASP A 145 -8.76 3.86 -7.43
CA ASP A 145 -8.86 4.93 -8.41
C ASP A 145 -10.12 5.76 -8.17
N VAL A 146 -9.91 7.06 -8.04
CA VAL A 146 -10.97 8.06 -7.86
C VAL A 146 -10.86 9.05 -9.02
N ASP A 147 -11.92 9.21 -9.78
CA ASP A 147 -12.02 10.12 -10.91
C ASP A 147 -10.90 9.94 -11.98
N GLY A 148 -10.40 8.70 -12.16
CA GLY A 148 -9.36 8.41 -13.16
C GLY A 148 -7.96 8.89 -12.78
N PHE A 149 -7.72 9.24 -11.51
CA PHE A 149 -6.43 9.76 -11.04
C PHE A 149 -5.24 8.87 -11.39
N TRP A 150 -5.43 7.55 -11.34
CA TRP A 150 -4.38 6.57 -11.61
C TRP A 150 -4.23 6.15 -13.08
N GLU A 151 -5.12 6.57 -13.97
CA GLU A 151 -5.06 6.21 -15.41
C GLU A 151 -3.72 6.55 -16.08
N PRO A 152 -3.10 7.74 -15.86
CA PRO A 152 -1.80 8.05 -16.45
C PRO A 152 -0.68 7.10 -15.97
N MET A 153 -0.72 6.70 -14.68
CA MET A 153 0.26 5.77 -14.11
C MET A 153 0.09 4.37 -14.70
N LEU A 154 -1.14 3.89 -14.81
CA LEU A 154 -1.45 2.59 -15.41
C LEU A 154 -1.02 2.56 -16.88
N THR A 155 -1.30 3.64 -17.63
CA THR A 155 -0.84 3.81 -19.02
C THR A 155 0.68 3.78 -19.14
N TRP A 156 1.40 4.44 -18.21
CA TRP A 156 2.87 4.37 -18.17
C TRP A 156 3.36 2.94 -17.92
N MET A 157 2.72 2.21 -17.00
CA MET A 157 3.09 0.82 -16.69
C MET A 157 2.85 -0.09 -17.91
N ASP A 158 1.77 0.11 -18.65
CA ASP A 158 1.47 -0.64 -19.87
C ASP A 158 2.51 -0.37 -20.96
N LYS A 159 2.96 0.88 -21.11
CA LYS A 159 4.11 1.21 -21.97
C LYS A 159 5.40 0.56 -21.51
N ALA A 160 5.65 0.48 -20.21
CA ALA A 160 6.83 -0.19 -19.69
C ALA A 160 6.83 -1.70 -20.01
N VAL A 161 5.66 -2.32 -20.12
CA VAL A 161 5.51 -3.69 -20.63
C VAL A 161 5.79 -3.74 -22.13
N GLU A 162 5.20 -2.84 -22.92
CA GLU A 162 5.40 -2.77 -24.38
C GLU A 162 6.88 -2.62 -24.75
N PHE A 163 7.62 -1.76 -24.04
CA PHE A 163 9.05 -1.55 -24.23
C PHE A 163 9.95 -2.59 -23.55
N GLY A 164 9.39 -3.59 -22.88
CA GLY A 164 10.13 -4.70 -22.28
C GLY A 164 10.82 -4.39 -20.95
N PHE A 165 10.55 -3.26 -20.31
CA PHE A 165 11.08 -2.92 -18.97
C PHE A 165 10.38 -3.67 -17.85
N VAL A 166 9.09 -3.97 -18.02
CA VAL A 166 8.25 -4.72 -17.08
C VAL A 166 7.72 -5.97 -17.78
N ARG A 167 7.73 -7.12 -17.13
CA ARG A 167 7.10 -8.34 -17.66
C ARG A 167 5.58 -8.24 -17.51
N PRO A 168 4.77 -8.80 -18.44
CA PRO A 168 3.31 -8.80 -18.31
C PRO A 168 2.82 -9.36 -16.97
N ALA A 169 3.43 -10.45 -16.49
CA ALA A 169 3.09 -11.04 -15.20
C ALA A 169 3.32 -10.06 -14.02
N HIS A 170 4.39 -9.26 -14.05
CA HIS A 170 4.66 -8.27 -13.01
C HIS A 170 3.74 -7.04 -13.08
N ARG A 171 3.21 -6.72 -14.28
CA ARG A 171 2.20 -5.66 -14.43
C ARG A 171 0.92 -5.98 -13.65
N MET A 172 0.61 -7.27 -13.52
CA MET A 172 -0.57 -7.75 -12.75
C MET A 172 -0.45 -7.54 -11.25
N LEU A 173 0.75 -7.24 -10.72
CA LEU A 173 0.97 -6.90 -9.31
C LEU A 173 0.32 -5.58 -8.92
N ALA A 174 0.15 -4.65 -9.87
CA ALA A 174 -0.56 -3.40 -9.68
C ALA A 174 -2.03 -3.58 -10.10
N GLN A 175 -2.89 -3.81 -9.13
CA GLN A 175 -4.32 -3.99 -9.34
C GLN A 175 -5.03 -2.64 -9.28
N ARG A 176 -6.14 -2.47 -10.01
CA ARG A 176 -6.99 -1.27 -9.97
C ARG A 176 -8.36 -1.62 -9.42
N ALA A 177 -8.84 -0.85 -8.47
CA ALA A 177 -10.20 -0.90 -7.95
C ALA A 177 -10.91 0.44 -8.17
N LEU A 178 -12.20 0.40 -8.48
CA LEU A 178 -13.04 1.57 -8.72
C LEU A 178 -13.97 1.89 -7.54
N SER A 179 -13.96 1.05 -6.51
CA SER A 179 -14.73 1.25 -5.30
C SER A 179 -13.96 0.83 -4.06
N VAL A 180 -14.35 1.36 -2.90
CA VAL A 180 -13.78 0.99 -1.60
C VAL A 180 -13.96 -0.50 -1.31
N ASP A 181 -15.13 -1.05 -1.60
CA ASP A 181 -15.43 -2.46 -1.34
C ASP A 181 -14.56 -3.39 -2.20
N GLU A 182 -14.40 -3.04 -3.48
CA GLU A 182 -13.53 -3.75 -4.40
C GLU A 182 -12.06 -3.67 -3.94
N ALA A 183 -11.59 -2.47 -3.55
CA ALA A 183 -10.22 -2.28 -3.07
C ALA A 183 -9.92 -3.12 -1.84
N ILE A 184 -10.82 -3.18 -0.86
CA ILE A 184 -10.65 -3.99 0.34
C ILE A 184 -10.67 -5.48 -0.03
N ALA A 185 -11.61 -5.92 -0.85
CA ALA A 185 -11.69 -7.33 -1.27
C ALA A 185 -10.41 -7.79 -1.99
N MET A 186 -9.88 -6.96 -2.90
CA MET A 186 -8.63 -7.26 -3.62
C MET A 186 -7.41 -7.20 -2.70
N ALA A 187 -7.33 -6.23 -1.79
CA ALA A 187 -6.20 -6.06 -0.88
C ALA A 187 -6.14 -7.13 0.24
N THR A 188 -7.23 -7.85 0.47
CA THR A 188 -7.30 -8.99 1.40
C THR A 188 -7.24 -10.36 0.70
N SER A 189 -7.15 -10.38 -0.64
CA SER A 189 -7.02 -11.60 -1.44
C SER A 189 -5.55 -12.01 -1.60
N PRO A 190 -5.26 -13.29 -1.84
CA PRO A 190 -3.90 -13.73 -2.15
C PRO A 190 -3.33 -12.99 -3.38
N VAL A 191 -2.02 -12.72 -3.36
CA VAL A 191 -1.31 -12.19 -4.53
C VAL A 191 -1.34 -13.19 -5.66
N PRO A 192 -1.54 -12.77 -6.92
CA PRO A 192 -1.37 -13.64 -8.07
C PRO A 192 0.04 -14.27 -8.06
N ASP A 193 0.10 -15.56 -8.32
CA ASP A 193 1.39 -16.25 -8.45
C ASP A 193 2.14 -15.66 -9.65
N THR A 194 3.27 -15.00 -9.37
CA THR A 194 4.09 -14.35 -10.37
C THR A 194 5.51 -14.88 -10.30
N PRO A 195 6.11 -15.26 -11.45
CA PRO A 195 7.48 -15.74 -11.46
C PRO A 195 8.44 -14.65 -10.97
N HIS A 196 9.34 -15.00 -10.05
CA HIS A 196 10.35 -14.06 -9.55
C HIS A 196 11.25 -13.55 -10.69
N LYS A 197 11.59 -12.28 -10.65
CA LYS A 197 12.37 -11.59 -11.71
C LYS A 197 13.66 -12.32 -12.11
N TRP A 198 14.26 -13.08 -11.21
CA TRP A 198 15.58 -13.67 -11.39
C TRP A 198 15.58 -15.17 -11.72
N LEU A 199 14.46 -15.89 -11.53
CA LEU A 199 14.42 -17.36 -11.72
C LEU A 199 14.40 -17.79 -13.20
N ASP A 200 14.06 -16.91 -14.14
CA ASP A 200 13.96 -17.21 -15.59
C ASP A 200 15.10 -16.62 -16.43
N ARG A 201 16.23 -16.27 -15.84
CA ARG A 201 17.37 -15.74 -16.60
C ARG A 201 17.93 -16.75 -17.62
N ASP A 202 17.77 -18.02 -17.36
CA ASP A 202 18.25 -19.09 -18.24
C ASP A 202 17.32 -19.37 -19.44
N ALA A 203 16.10 -18.84 -19.44
CA ALA A 203 15.10 -19.06 -20.49
C ALA A 203 15.12 -17.99 -21.61
N THR A 204 15.82 -16.87 -21.44
CA THR A 204 15.94 -15.85 -22.49
C THR A 204 17.36 -15.88 -23.04
N PRO A 205 17.61 -16.32 -24.31
CA PRO A 205 18.90 -16.15 -24.92
C PRO A 205 19.26 -14.66 -24.92
N ALA A 206 20.44 -14.32 -24.42
CA ALA A 206 20.96 -12.97 -24.49
C ALA A 206 20.85 -12.49 -25.94
N ARG A 207 19.95 -11.55 -26.22
CA ARG A 207 19.95 -10.85 -27.49
C ARG A 207 21.30 -10.15 -27.55
N GLY A 208 22.15 -10.60 -28.52
CA GLY A 208 23.46 -10.07 -28.69
C GLY A 208 23.43 -8.55 -28.69
N VAL A 209 24.24 -7.95 -27.84
CA VAL A 209 24.56 -6.52 -27.94
C VAL A 209 25.16 -6.33 -29.32
N PRO A 210 24.60 -5.43 -30.17
CA PRO A 210 25.25 -5.12 -31.42
C PRO A 210 26.67 -4.57 -31.12
N GLU A 211 27.68 -5.23 -31.63
CA GLU A 211 29.06 -4.78 -31.58
C GLU A 211 29.21 -3.55 -32.49
N GLN A 212 28.67 -2.40 -32.12
CA GLN A 212 29.02 -1.12 -32.76
C GLN A 212 28.42 0.05 -31.97
N LEU A 213 29.23 0.61 -31.12
CA LEU A 213 29.27 2.05 -30.80
C LEU A 213 30.73 2.45 -30.66
#